data_881bb7613464658066e969657b9ec361
#
_entry.id   881bb7613464658066e969657b9ec361
#
_cell.length_a   1.000
_cell.length_b   1.000
_cell.length_c   1.000
_cell.angle_alpha   90.00
_cell.angle_beta   90.00
_cell.angle_gamma   90.00
#
_symmetry.space_group_name_H-M   'P 1'
#
loop_
_entity.id
_entity.type
_entity.pdbx_description
1 polymer ?
#
loop_
_entity_poly.entity_id
_entity_poly.type
_entity_poly.pdbx_seq_one_letter_code
_entity_poly.pdbx_strand_id
1 'polypeptide(L)'
;MLSNSELILAIESSCDDTAAAVLRGRKVLSNCIANQTIHKAYGGVVPELASRAHQSKIIPVVHQALAQANIDKNDLTAIAYTQGPGLLGSLLVGSAFAKSFALSLELPLIPINHMQGHLLVHFIEEEGIQTPKFPFLGVTVSGGHTQLVLVKNHFEMEVLGTTLDDAIGEAFDKCGKRMGLDYPSGTQIDKLAKEGNPY
;
A
#
# COMPACT_ATOMS: atom_id res chain seq x y z
N MET A 1 -2.48 -6.10 22.54
CA MET A 1 -3.49 -5.28 21.83
C MET A 1 -2.99 -3.86 21.88
N LEU A 2 -2.88 -3.17 20.73
CA LEU A 2 -2.60 -1.75 20.72
C LEU A 2 -3.75 -1.05 21.47
N SER A 3 -3.40 -0.13 22.37
CA SER A 3 -4.42 0.68 23.03
C SER A 3 -5.02 1.64 21.99
N ASN A 4 -6.30 2.03 22.13
CA ASN A 4 -6.94 3.01 21.25
C ASN A 4 -6.27 4.40 21.30
N SER A 5 -5.20 4.55 22.08
CA SER A 5 -4.43 5.80 22.23
C SER A 5 -3.16 5.84 21.36
N GLU A 6 -2.71 4.72 20.81
CA GLU A 6 -1.50 4.67 20.01
C GLU A 6 -1.63 5.48 18.72
N LEU A 7 -0.71 6.41 18.50
CA LEU A 7 -0.60 7.22 17.28
C LEU A 7 0.55 6.71 16.43
N ILE A 8 0.22 6.15 15.28
CA ILE A 8 1.20 5.52 14.38
C ILE A 8 1.26 6.29 13.07
N LEU A 9 2.47 6.67 12.66
CA LEU A 9 2.74 7.10 11.30
C LEU A 9 3.13 5.88 10.48
N ALA A 10 2.36 5.56 9.45
CA ALA A 10 2.63 4.48 8.50
C ALA A 10 3.16 5.04 7.17
N ILE A 11 4.20 4.41 6.62
CA ILE A 11 4.90 4.83 5.39
C ILE A 11 4.92 3.68 4.40
N GLU A 12 4.43 3.93 3.18
CA GLU A 12 4.41 2.99 2.07
C GLU A 12 5.20 3.54 0.89
N SER A 13 6.13 2.72 0.37
CA SER A 13 6.96 3.07 -0.79
C SER A 13 7.37 1.83 -1.60
N SER A 14 6.56 0.78 -1.62
CA SER A 14 6.97 -0.51 -2.19
C SER A 14 7.06 -0.53 -3.72
N CYS A 15 6.35 0.35 -4.41
CA CYS A 15 6.31 0.38 -5.88
C CYS A 15 6.56 1.80 -6.43
N ASP A 16 5.53 2.48 -6.90
CA ASP A 16 5.61 3.81 -7.52
C ASP A 16 4.92 4.91 -6.71
N ASP A 17 3.91 4.60 -5.94
CA ASP A 17 3.23 5.58 -5.10
C ASP A 17 3.96 5.77 -3.76
N THR A 18 4.17 7.04 -3.37
CA THR A 18 4.64 7.40 -2.05
C THR A 18 3.44 7.72 -1.17
N ALA A 19 3.21 6.96 -0.12
CA ALA A 19 2.09 7.21 0.77
C ALA A 19 2.52 7.32 2.24
N ALA A 20 1.77 8.14 2.99
CA ALA A 20 1.87 8.20 4.44
C ALA A 20 0.46 8.35 5.05
N ALA A 21 0.22 7.64 6.14
CA ALA A 21 -1.03 7.68 6.89
C ALA A 21 -0.76 7.84 8.38
N VAL A 22 -1.63 8.56 9.07
CA VAL A 22 -1.64 8.63 10.53
C VAL A 22 -2.84 7.85 11.04
N LEU A 23 -2.59 6.91 11.96
CA LEU A 23 -3.62 6.09 12.56
C LEU A 23 -3.67 6.32 14.07
N ARG A 24 -4.87 6.26 14.64
CA ARG A 24 -5.09 6.15 16.09
C ARG A 24 -5.77 4.82 16.37
N GLY A 25 -5.00 3.87 16.92
CA GLY A 25 -5.45 2.48 17.00
C GLY A 25 -5.78 1.93 15.62
N ARG A 26 -7.07 1.64 15.34
CA ARG A 26 -7.54 1.16 14.03
C ARG A 26 -8.21 2.23 13.17
N LYS A 27 -8.31 3.46 13.68
CA LYS A 27 -8.93 4.58 12.96
C LYS A 27 -7.89 5.32 12.14
N VAL A 28 -8.13 5.50 10.84
CA VAL A 28 -7.31 6.36 9.96
C VAL A 28 -7.69 7.81 10.21
N LEU A 29 -6.71 8.64 10.61
CA LEU A 29 -6.88 10.08 10.79
C LEU A 29 -6.53 10.84 9.51
N SER A 30 -5.56 10.34 8.75
CA SER A 30 -5.18 10.87 7.44
C SER A 30 -4.58 9.78 6.58
N ASN A 31 -4.71 9.94 5.25
CA ASN A 31 -4.05 9.08 4.26
C ASN A 31 -3.69 9.94 3.04
N CYS A 32 -2.41 10.17 2.85
CA CYS A 32 -1.86 11.02 1.78
C CYS A 32 -1.07 10.17 0.80
N ILE A 33 -1.40 10.29 -0.47
CA ILE A 33 -0.77 9.53 -1.56
C ILE A 33 -0.26 10.50 -2.61
N ALA A 34 1.02 10.39 -2.97
CA ALA A 34 1.64 11.13 -4.05
C ALA A 34 1.96 10.19 -5.21
N ASN A 35 1.09 10.19 -6.21
CA ASN A 35 1.19 9.33 -7.39
C ASN A 35 2.32 9.79 -8.31
N GLN A 36 2.88 8.85 -9.06
CA GLN A 36 3.96 9.09 -10.02
C GLN A 36 3.43 8.93 -11.45
N THR A 37 2.92 10.01 -12.04
CA THR A 37 2.36 9.99 -13.40
C THR A 37 3.40 9.77 -14.50
N ILE A 38 4.69 9.92 -14.19
CA ILE A 38 5.80 9.75 -15.12
C ILE A 38 5.83 8.36 -15.77
N HIS A 39 5.40 7.34 -15.04
CA HIS A 39 5.39 5.95 -15.51
C HIS A 39 4.44 5.68 -16.66
N LYS A 40 3.41 6.53 -16.86
CA LYS A 40 2.47 6.44 -18.00
C LYS A 40 3.20 6.55 -19.33
N ALA A 41 4.20 7.43 -19.41
CA ALA A 41 4.98 7.63 -20.62
C ALA A 41 5.81 6.40 -21.03
N TYR A 42 6.08 5.49 -20.09
CA TYR A 42 6.86 4.29 -20.32
C TYR A 42 6.00 3.02 -20.43
N GLY A 43 4.69 3.15 -20.21
CA GLY A 43 3.75 2.01 -20.25
C GLY A 43 3.94 1.01 -19.12
N GLY A 44 4.50 1.45 -18.00
CA GLY A 44 4.76 0.62 -16.79
C GLY A 44 5.76 1.28 -15.87
N VAL A 45 5.92 0.72 -14.66
CA VAL A 45 6.80 1.28 -13.63
C VAL A 45 8.28 1.11 -14.03
N VAL A 46 9.04 2.22 -13.95
CA VAL A 46 10.50 2.24 -14.12
C VAL A 46 11.13 2.35 -12.74
N PRO A 47 11.80 1.30 -12.22
CA PRO A 47 12.23 1.23 -10.81
C PRO A 47 13.17 2.37 -10.37
N GLU A 48 14.08 2.82 -11.23
CA GLU A 48 14.98 3.90 -10.91
C GLU A 48 14.24 5.24 -10.80
N LEU A 49 13.28 5.52 -11.68
CA LEU A 49 12.46 6.73 -11.62
C LEU A 49 11.56 6.70 -10.39
N ALA A 50 11.02 5.52 -10.03
CA ALA A 50 10.22 5.35 -8.83
C ALA A 50 11.02 5.71 -7.57
N SER A 51 12.21 5.16 -7.40
CA SER A 51 13.04 5.45 -6.22
C SER A 51 13.45 6.92 -6.11
N ARG A 52 13.80 7.58 -7.21
CA ARG A 52 14.08 9.03 -7.23
C ARG A 52 12.86 9.88 -6.86
N ALA A 53 11.69 9.49 -7.35
CA ALA A 53 10.46 10.18 -7.01
C ALA A 53 10.10 10.02 -5.53
N HIS A 54 10.30 8.83 -4.93
CA HIS A 54 10.14 8.64 -3.48
C HIS A 54 11.04 9.59 -2.68
N GLN A 55 12.32 9.75 -3.06
CA GLN A 55 13.22 10.66 -2.37
C GLN A 55 12.72 12.10 -2.33
N SER A 56 12.10 12.57 -3.40
CA SER A 56 11.57 13.94 -3.47
C SER A 56 10.24 14.11 -2.77
N LYS A 57 9.43 13.04 -2.66
CA LYS A 57 8.03 13.11 -2.21
C LYS A 57 7.83 12.69 -0.75
N ILE A 58 8.72 11.88 -0.18
CA ILE A 58 8.47 11.26 1.13
C ILE A 58 8.31 12.30 2.25
N ILE A 59 9.16 13.33 2.29
CA ILE A 59 9.06 14.41 3.30
C ILE A 59 7.77 15.22 3.15
N PRO A 60 7.43 15.76 1.95
CA PRO A 60 6.16 16.45 1.75
C PRO A 60 4.94 15.62 2.11
N VAL A 61 4.90 14.33 1.73
CA VAL A 61 3.77 13.44 1.99
C VAL A 61 3.59 13.18 3.49
N VAL A 62 4.69 12.91 4.21
CA VAL A 62 4.65 12.74 5.67
C VAL A 62 4.20 14.02 6.36
N HIS A 63 4.73 15.17 5.96
CA HIS A 63 4.30 16.46 6.51
C HIS A 63 2.82 16.71 6.27
N GLN A 64 2.32 16.43 5.07
CA GLN A 64 0.90 16.55 4.74
C GLN A 64 0.03 15.61 5.57
N ALA A 65 0.45 14.35 5.77
CA ALA A 65 -0.29 13.38 6.56
C ALA A 65 -0.42 13.83 8.02
N LEU A 66 0.65 14.30 8.64
CA LEU A 66 0.63 14.85 9.99
C LEU A 66 -0.29 16.09 10.10
N ALA A 67 -0.17 17.01 9.14
CA ALA A 67 -0.99 18.23 9.10
C ALA A 67 -2.49 17.92 8.94
N GLN A 68 -2.86 17.00 8.04
CA GLN A 68 -4.25 16.58 7.84
C GLN A 68 -4.83 15.87 9.07
N ALA A 69 -4.02 15.09 9.77
CA ALA A 69 -4.41 14.43 11.01
C ALA A 69 -4.50 15.42 12.19
N ASN A 70 -3.97 16.63 12.03
CA ASN A 70 -3.78 17.63 13.10
C ASN A 70 -2.97 17.04 14.28
N ILE A 71 -1.87 16.37 13.97
CA ILE A 71 -0.98 15.68 14.91
C ILE A 71 0.42 16.28 14.81
N ASP A 72 1.05 16.61 15.94
CA ASP A 72 2.48 16.93 15.99
C ASP A 72 3.30 15.62 15.94
N LYS A 73 4.46 15.66 15.29
CA LYS A 73 5.34 14.49 15.21
C LYS A 73 5.79 13.97 16.58
N ASN A 74 5.83 14.83 17.60
CA ASN A 74 6.19 14.46 18.97
C ASN A 74 5.06 13.72 19.71
N ASP A 75 3.83 13.73 19.16
CA ASP A 75 2.70 12.97 19.71
C ASP A 75 2.67 11.53 19.19
N LEU A 76 3.48 11.20 18.18
CA LEU A 76 3.57 9.86 17.65
C LEU A 76 4.12 8.88 18.69
N THR A 77 3.59 7.65 18.69
CA THR A 77 4.03 6.58 19.60
C THR A 77 4.82 5.49 18.87
N ALA A 78 4.70 5.38 17.55
CA ALA A 78 5.46 4.44 16.73
C ALA A 78 5.49 4.90 15.26
N ILE A 79 6.47 4.35 14.51
CA ILE A 79 6.55 4.49 13.07
C ILE A 79 6.48 3.12 12.44
N ALA A 80 5.54 2.91 11.52
CA ALA A 80 5.44 1.71 10.71
C ALA A 80 5.91 2.00 9.27
N TYR A 81 6.54 1.02 8.63
CA TYR A 81 6.98 1.16 7.25
C TYR A 81 6.89 -0.17 6.51
N THR A 82 6.67 -0.13 5.22
CA THR A 82 6.69 -1.33 4.38
C THR A 82 8.12 -1.81 4.19
N GLN A 83 8.41 -3.00 4.74
CA GLN A 83 9.71 -3.65 4.62
C GLN A 83 9.86 -4.37 3.27
N GLY A 84 8.78 -4.87 2.71
CA GLY A 84 8.70 -5.65 1.48
C GLY A 84 7.49 -6.61 1.49
N PRO A 85 7.28 -7.31 0.37
CA PRO A 85 7.99 -7.21 -0.92
C PRO A 85 7.73 -5.90 -1.65
N GLY A 86 8.58 -5.60 -2.66
CA GLY A 86 8.49 -4.42 -3.50
C GLY A 86 9.79 -4.13 -4.26
N LEU A 87 9.84 -3.02 -4.97
CA LEU A 87 11.02 -2.57 -5.71
C LEU A 87 12.12 -2.16 -4.72
N LEU A 88 13.29 -2.77 -4.86
CA LEU A 88 14.41 -2.58 -3.90
C LEU A 88 14.75 -1.11 -3.66
N GLY A 89 14.92 -0.31 -4.71
CA GLY A 89 15.25 1.11 -4.59
C GLY A 89 14.17 1.93 -3.88
N SER A 90 12.91 1.64 -4.17
CA SER A 90 11.73 2.26 -3.54
C SER A 90 11.65 1.91 -2.05
N LEU A 91 11.78 0.63 -1.71
CA LEU A 91 11.82 0.14 -0.32
C LEU A 91 12.99 0.75 0.48
N LEU A 92 14.17 0.89 -0.13
CA LEU A 92 15.33 1.50 0.53
C LEU A 92 15.07 2.96 0.91
N VAL A 93 14.40 3.74 0.07
CA VAL A 93 14.06 5.13 0.38
C VAL A 93 13.10 5.21 1.58
N GLY A 94 11.99 4.45 1.54
CA GLY A 94 11.02 4.45 2.63
C GLY A 94 11.59 3.94 3.94
N SER A 95 12.35 2.84 3.88
CA SER A 95 12.97 2.27 5.08
C SER A 95 14.05 3.15 5.69
N ALA A 96 14.89 3.80 4.86
CA ALA A 96 15.91 4.73 5.35
C ALA A 96 15.27 5.96 6.03
N PHE A 97 14.24 6.53 5.41
CA PHE A 97 13.49 7.63 6.01
C PHE A 97 12.84 7.22 7.33
N ALA A 98 12.09 6.10 7.34
CA ALA A 98 11.38 5.62 8.53
C ALA A 98 12.34 5.34 9.70
N LYS A 99 13.47 4.69 9.41
CA LYS A 99 14.52 4.41 10.42
C LYS A 99 15.10 5.70 10.99
N SER A 100 15.48 6.65 10.15
CA SER A 100 16.07 7.92 10.57
C SER A 100 15.06 8.74 11.37
N PHE A 101 13.80 8.75 10.95
CA PHE A 101 12.75 9.50 11.62
C PHE A 101 12.40 8.89 12.97
N ALA A 102 12.26 7.56 13.05
CA ALA A 102 12.04 6.84 14.31
C ALA A 102 13.20 7.05 15.30
N LEU A 103 14.45 6.98 14.81
CA LEU A 103 15.63 7.22 15.62
C LEU A 103 15.67 8.64 16.18
N SER A 104 15.34 9.64 15.37
CA SER A 104 15.34 11.05 15.79
C SER A 104 14.31 11.40 16.86
N LEU A 105 13.23 10.60 16.94
CA LEU A 105 12.13 10.77 17.90
C LEU A 105 12.18 9.73 19.04
N GLU A 106 13.17 8.85 19.03
CA GLU A 106 13.33 7.72 19.98
C GLU A 106 12.09 6.81 20.02
N LEU A 107 11.44 6.61 18.86
CA LEU A 107 10.20 5.84 18.73
C LEU A 107 10.47 4.40 18.26
N PRO A 108 9.61 3.45 18.65
CA PRO A 108 9.61 2.12 18.08
C PRO A 108 9.38 2.14 16.58
N LEU A 109 10.11 1.29 15.85
CA LEU A 109 9.98 1.10 14.41
C LEU A 109 9.36 -0.27 14.12
N ILE A 110 8.28 -0.29 13.34
CA ILE A 110 7.48 -1.49 13.07
C ILE A 110 7.61 -1.84 11.57
N PRO A 111 8.33 -2.91 11.22
CA PRO A 111 8.39 -3.38 9.84
C PRO A 111 7.09 -4.12 9.48
N ILE A 112 6.50 -3.78 8.34
CA ILE A 112 5.25 -4.36 7.85
C ILE A 112 5.51 -5.08 6.53
N ASN A 113 4.98 -6.29 6.42
CA ASN A 113 4.93 -6.99 5.14
C ASN A 113 3.79 -6.42 4.29
N HIS A 114 4.13 -5.98 3.07
CA HIS A 114 3.20 -5.35 2.12
C HIS A 114 1.95 -6.21 1.86
N MET A 115 2.15 -7.52 1.63
CA MET A 115 1.04 -8.43 1.34
C MET A 115 0.14 -8.67 2.54
N GLN A 116 0.71 -8.72 3.76
CA GLN A 116 -0.08 -8.78 4.99
C GLN A 116 -0.86 -7.48 5.19
N GLY A 117 -0.28 -6.33 4.84
CA GLY A 117 -0.98 -5.04 4.85
C GLY A 117 -2.25 -5.05 4.01
N HIS A 118 -2.19 -5.61 2.80
CA HIS A 118 -3.37 -5.76 1.92
C HIS A 118 -4.49 -6.61 2.55
N LEU A 119 -4.15 -7.63 3.33
CA LEU A 119 -5.13 -8.48 4.01
C LEU A 119 -5.66 -7.85 5.30
N LEU A 120 -4.78 -7.17 6.04
CA LEU A 120 -5.14 -6.58 7.34
C LEU A 120 -5.88 -5.24 7.22
N VAL A 121 -5.90 -4.62 6.04
CA VAL A 121 -6.67 -3.37 5.79
C VAL A 121 -8.14 -3.50 6.18
N HIS A 122 -8.71 -4.70 6.08
CA HIS A 122 -10.11 -5.00 6.45
C HIS A 122 -10.39 -4.86 7.96
N PHE A 123 -9.35 -4.69 8.79
CA PHE A 123 -9.48 -4.43 10.23
C PHE A 123 -9.43 -2.94 10.58
N ILE A 124 -9.23 -2.05 9.61
CA ILE A 124 -9.42 -0.61 9.79
C ILE A 124 -10.88 -0.32 10.13
N GLU A 125 -11.09 0.59 11.06
CA GLU A 125 -12.44 1.02 11.46
C GLU A 125 -13.02 1.93 10.38
N GLU A 126 -14.07 1.45 9.73
CA GLU A 126 -14.82 2.21 8.73
C GLU A 126 -16.31 2.03 8.98
N GLU A 127 -17.07 3.13 8.92
CA GLU A 127 -18.49 3.13 9.22
C GLU A 127 -19.26 2.24 8.24
N GLY A 128 -20.08 1.34 8.77
CA GLY A 128 -20.89 0.40 7.97
C GLY A 128 -20.14 -0.82 7.45
N ILE A 129 -18.82 -0.93 7.66
CA ILE A 129 -18.04 -2.09 7.26
C ILE A 129 -17.80 -3.02 8.44
N GLN A 130 -18.14 -4.29 8.25
CA GLN A 130 -17.89 -5.32 9.25
C GLN A 130 -16.48 -5.89 9.06
N THR A 131 -15.73 -5.95 10.16
CA THR A 131 -14.43 -6.63 10.16
C THR A 131 -14.62 -8.14 9.99
N PRO A 132 -13.77 -8.81 9.19
CA PRO A 132 -13.83 -10.24 9.02
C PRO A 132 -13.56 -10.99 10.33
N LYS A 133 -14.19 -12.16 10.49
CA LYS A 133 -13.90 -13.07 11.61
C LYS A 133 -12.86 -14.09 11.17
N PHE A 134 -11.93 -14.41 12.05
CA PHE A 134 -10.96 -15.46 11.80
C PHE A 134 -11.55 -16.86 11.97
N PRO A 135 -11.08 -17.87 11.21
CA PRO A 135 -10.25 -17.71 10.02
C PRO A 135 -11.07 -17.21 8.82
N PHE A 136 -10.39 -16.55 7.86
CA PHE A 136 -11.01 -16.19 6.58
C PHE A 136 -10.05 -16.39 5.42
N LEU A 137 -10.62 -16.50 4.21
CA LEU A 137 -9.85 -16.60 2.98
C LEU A 137 -9.70 -15.21 2.37
N GLY A 138 -8.46 -14.74 2.27
CA GLY A 138 -8.10 -13.49 1.61
C GLY A 138 -7.68 -13.74 0.17
N VAL A 139 -8.17 -12.92 -0.75
CA VAL A 139 -7.75 -12.92 -2.16
C VAL A 139 -7.14 -11.56 -2.46
N THR A 140 -5.84 -11.54 -2.76
CA THR A 140 -5.16 -10.33 -3.20
C THR A 140 -5.08 -10.33 -4.73
N VAL A 141 -5.59 -9.27 -5.35
CA VAL A 141 -5.53 -9.04 -6.80
C VAL A 141 -4.96 -7.65 -7.03
N SER A 142 -3.74 -7.59 -7.58
CA SER A 142 -3.06 -6.33 -7.86
C SER A 142 -2.24 -6.42 -9.16
N GLY A 143 -1.56 -5.33 -9.52
CA GLY A 143 -0.65 -5.31 -10.67
C GLY A 143 0.59 -6.17 -10.50
N GLY A 144 1.04 -6.41 -9.26
CA GLY A 144 2.25 -7.20 -8.99
C GLY A 144 1.99 -8.55 -8.33
N HIS A 145 0.81 -8.77 -7.76
CA HIS A 145 0.53 -9.97 -6.97
C HIS A 145 -0.89 -10.48 -7.17
N THR A 146 -1.01 -11.82 -7.25
CA THR A 146 -2.27 -12.52 -7.13
C THR A 146 -2.06 -13.71 -6.21
N GLN A 147 -2.69 -13.65 -5.04
CA GLN A 147 -2.52 -14.67 -4.00
C GLN A 147 -3.85 -15.05 -3.34
N LEU A 148 -3.94 -16.32 -2.97
CA LEU A 148 -4.99 -16.89 -2.14
C LEU A 148 -4.38 -17.24 -0.78
N VAL A 149 -4.86 -16.62 0.29
CA VAL A 149 -4.25 -16.72 1.63
C VAL A 149 -5.28 -17.09 2.67
N LEU A 150 -5.03 -18.15 3.44
CA LEU A 150 -5.80 -18.46 4.65
C LEU A 150 -5.27 -17.62 5.81
N VAL A 151 -6.10 -16.68 6.29
CA VAL A 151 -5.75 -15.82 7.42
C VAL A 151 -6.36 -16.41 8.68
N LYS A 152 -5.53 -17.05 9.52
CA LYS A 152 -5.93 -17.74 10.75
C LYS A 152 -6.07 -16.77 11.93
N ASN A 153 -5.20 -15.78 11.98
CA ASN A 153 -5.23 -14.64 12.93
C ASN A 153 -4.36 -13.49 12.37
N HIS A 154 -4.19 -12.39 13.12
CA HIS A 154 -3.42 -11.22 12.67
C HIS A 154 -1.94 -11.51 12.32
N PHE A 155 -1.36 -12.58 12.88
CA PHE A 155 0.06 -12.89 12.74
C PHE A 155 0.32 -14.23 12.03
N GLU A 156 -0.74 -15.03 11.80
CA GLU A 156 -0.61 -16.34 11.18
C GLU A 156 -1.42 -16.39 9.88
N MET A 157 -0.68 -16.41 8.78
CA MET A 157 -1.22 -16.42 7.42
C MET A 157 -0.51 -17.51 6.62
N GLU A 158 -1.30 -18.29 5.87
CA GLU A 158 -0.82 -19.39 5.04
C GLU A 158 -1.18 -19.11 3.58
N VAL A 159 -0.17 -18.99 2.72
CA VAL A 159 -0.38 -18.82 1.28
C VAL A 159 -0.78 -20.18 0.69
N LEU A 160 -2.03 -20.32 0.28
CA LEU A 160 -2.58 -21.51 -0.35
C LEU A 160 -2.26 -21.58 -1.83
N GLY A 161 -2.11 -20.44 -2.49
CA GLY A 161 -1.78 -20.35 -3.90
C GLY A 161 -1.35 -18.96 -4.31
N THR A 162 -0.55 -18.91 -5.36
CA THR A 162 -0.12 -17.67 -6.01
C THR A 162 -0.18 -17.86 -7.52
N THR A 163 -0.25 -16.76 -8.27
CA THR A 163 -0.14 -16.86 -9.72
C THR A 163 1.18 -17.54 -10.12
N LEU A 164 1.12 -18.32 -11.17
CA LEU A 164 2.29 -19.01 -11.76
C LEU A 164 2.88 -18.23 -12.93
N ASP A 165 2.20 -17.18 -13.38
CA ASP A 165 2.56 -16.35 -14.51
C ASP A 165 2.26 -14.88 -14.17
N ASP A 166 1.51 -14.15 -14.98
CA ASP A 166 1.14 -12.77 -14.73
C ASP A 166 0.22 -12.65 -13.51
N ALA A 167 0.40 -11.59 -12.75
CA ALA A 167 -0.64 -11.16 -11.83
C ALA A 167 -1.90 -10.70 -12.61
N ILE A 168 -3.08 -10.83 -12.01
CA ILE A 168 -4.34 -10.48 -12.70
C ILE A 168 -4.33 -9.02 -13.17
N GLY A 169 -3.84 -8.09 -12.34
CA GLY A 169 -3.73 -6.68 -12.75
C GLY A 169 -2.75 -6.46 -13.89
N GLU A 170 -1.63 -7.18 -13.90
CA GLU A 170 -0.66 -7.16 -15.01
C GLU A 170 -1.28 -7.72 -16.30
N ALA A 171 -2.07 -8.79 -16.20
CA ALA A 171 -2.79 -9.34 -17.35
C ALA A 171 -3.78 -8.31 -17.93
N PHE A 172 -4.50 -7.57 -17.07
CA PHE A 172 -5.35 -6.47 -17.52
C PHE A 172 -4.55 -5.38 -18.25
N ASP A 173 -3.39 -4.99 -17.73
CA ASP A 173 -2.56 -3.96 -18.35
C ASP A 173 -2.00 -4.42 -19.70
N LYS A 174 -1.55 -5.66 -19.80
CA LYS A 174 -1.07 -6.26 -21.05
C LYS A 174 -2.18 -6.36 -22.11
N CYS A 175 -3.37 -6.83 -21.71
CA CYS A 175 -4.54 -6.88 -22.60
C CYS A 175 -5.00 -5.49 -23.02
N GLY A 176 -5.13 -4.57 -22.09
CA GLY A 176 -5.52 -3.20 -22.34
C GLY A 176 -4.60 -2.49 -23.32
N LYS A 177 -3.29 -2.68 -23.18
CA LYS A 177 -2.30 -2.17 -24.14
C LYS A 177 -2.55 -2.70 -25.56
N ARG A 178 -2.93 -3.98 -25.71
CA ARG A 178 -3.29 -4.58 -27.02
C ARG A 178 -4.59 -4.00 -27.58
N MET A 179 -5.50 -3.58 -26.69
CA MET A 179 -6.74 -2.91 -27.06
C MET A 179 -6.57 -1.40 -27.35
N GLY A 180 -5.35 -0.85 -27.19
CA GLY A 180 -5.07 0.57 -27.37
C GLY A 180 -5.47 1.45 -26.18
N LEU A 181 -5.65 0.86 -24.99
CA LEU A 181 -5.94 1.61 -23.76
C LEU A 181 -4.65 2.09 -23.09
N ASP A 182 -4.77 3.19 -22.33
CA ASP A 182 -3.66 3.76 -21.57
C ASP A 182 -3.32 2.92 -20.33
N TYR A 183 -2.06 3.02 -19.89
CA TYR A 183 -1.60 2.43 -18.62
C TYR A 183 -1.94 3.36 -17.43
N PRO A 184 -2.44 2.85 -16.29
CA PRO A 184 -2.91 1.47 -16.06
C PRO A 184 -4.29 1.22 -16.68
N SER A 185 -4.49 0.03 -17.26
CA SER A 185 -5.69 -0.29 -18.06
C SER A 185 -6.83 -0.91 -17.25
N GLY A 186 -6.54 -1.49 -16.08
CA GLY A 186 -7.53 -2.27 -15.31
C GLY A 186 -8.83 -1.51 -15.04
N THR A 187 -8.73 -0.28 -14.57
CA THR A 187 -9.90 0.58 -14.29
C THR A 187 -10.67 0.98 -15.55
N GLN A 188 -10.00 1.10 -16.68
CA GLN A 188 -10.63 1.41 -17.96
C GLN A 188 -11.40 0.20 -18.48
N ILE A 189 -10.80 -0.99 -18.38
CA ILE A 189 -11.44 -2.25 -18.76
C ILE A 189 -12.68 -2.49 -17.90
N ASP A 190 -12.61 -2.27 -16.57
CA ASP A 190 -13.77 -2.41 -15.67
C ASP A 190 -14.93 -1.49 -16.06
N LYS A 191 -14.63 -0.24 -16.46
CA LYS A 191 -15.67 0.69 -16.95
C LYS A 191 -16.28 0.21 -18.25
N LEU A 192 -15.46 -0.15 -19.24
CA LEU A 192 -15.93 -0.62 -20.54
C LEU A 192 -16.71 -1.93 -20.43
N ALA A 193 -16.31 -2.82 -19.53
CA ALA A 193 -17.01 -4.09 -19.30
C ALA A 193 -18.44 -3.90 -18.81
N LYS A 194 -18.75 -2.81 -18.10
CA LYS A 194 -20.13 -2.49 -17.65
C LYS A 194 -21.06 -2.12 -18.80
N GLU A 195 -20.51 -1.67 -19.93
CA GLU A 195 -21.25 -1.31 -21.14
C GLU A 195 -21.29 -2.47 -22.15
N GLY A 196 -20.51 -3.53 -21.92
CA GLY A 196 -20.37 -4.68 -22.79
C GLY A 196 -21.49 -5.72 -22.60
N ASN A 197 -21.70 -6.53 -23.63
CA ASN A 197 -22.53 -7.73 -23.53
C ASN A 197 -21.66 -8.95 -23.19
N PRO A 198 -21.84 -9.62 -22.04
CA PRO A 198 -21.03 -10.77 -21.65
C PRO A 198 -21.43 -12.08 -22.34
N TYR A 199 -22.45 -12.08 -23.23
CA TYR A 199 -23.00 -13.27 -23.92
C TYR A 199 -22.79 -13.21 -25.42
#